data_132c858c32660684a22adc10d6a1e11e
#
_entry.id   132c858c32660684a22adc10d6a1e11e
#
_cell.length_a   1.000
_cell.length_b   1.000
_cell.length_c   1.000
_cell.angle_alpha   90.00
_cell.angle_beta   90.00
_cell.angle_gamma   90.00
#
_symmetry.space_group_name_H-M   'P 1'
#
loop_
_entity.id
_entity.type
_entity.pdbx_description
1 polymer ?
#
loop_
_entity_poly.entity_id
_entity_poly.type
_entity_poly.pdbx_seq_one_letter_code
_entity_poly.pdbx_strand_id
1 'polypeptide(L)'
;MSYRGITTETIYVKGRDGDSIEAYVARPAMEGPFPGVVVIHHMPGWDDWTLEVTWKLAHNGLFAISPHLYTRYGPGMPDDLAAKARARGGVPDAQVVGDVAGAASYLRSQPYCNGKVGVIGFCSGGRYAYLAACSLPDIDAAVDCWGGGVIMDDPSQLNEMRPVAPISLTENLNCPLLGIFGNDDDNPSPEEVNQTEDELQRLDKTYEFYRYDGAGHAFFSTDRYRYRPEQAVDAWNKVFAFFSRHLQAHTPGMTAKFVGPSPSVSLTGRVPLRSE
;
A
#
# COMPACT_ATOMS: atom_id res chain seq x y z
N MET A 1 -25.10 20.08 -12.39
CA MET A 1 -23.74 20.09 -11.78
C MET A 1 -22.82 19.39 -12.74
N SER A 2 -21.73 20.04 -13.19
CA SER A 2 -20.73 19.36 -14.00
C SER A 2 -19.99 18.36 -13.10
N TYR A 3 -19.91 17.10 -13.52
CA TYR A 3 -19.09 16.09 -12.85
C TYR A 3 -17.64 16.58 -12.89
N ARG A 4 -17.09 16.83 -11.73
CA ARG A 4 -15.66 17.12 -11.57
C ARG A 4 -15.01 15.81 -11.15
N GLY A 5 -14.39 15.11 -12.09
CA GLY A 5 -13.72 13.84 -11.86
C GLY A 5 -12.49 13.96 -10.94
N ILE A 6 -11.38 13.47 -11.40
CA ILE A 6 -10.07 13.63 -10.75
C ILE A 6 -9.18 14.54 -11.58
N THR A 7 -8.16 15.12 -10.96
CA THR A 7 -7.01 15.73 -11.63
C THR A 7 -5.80 14.85 -11.43
N THR A 8 -4.97 14.74 -12.46
CA THR A 8 -3.73 13.97 -12.43
C THR A 8 -2.59 14.79 -13.02
N GLU A 9 -1.40 14.61 -12.50
CA GLU A 9 -0.19 15.25 -13.00
C GLU A 9 1.06 14.42 -12.65
N THR A 10 2.10 14.55 -13.45
CA THR A 10 3.43 14.08 -13.12
C THR A 10 4.26 15.26 -12.63
N ILE A 11 4.85 15.11 -11.50
CA ILE A 11 5.63 16.15 -10.82
C ILE A 11 6.99 15.61 -10.41
N TYR A 12 7.84 16.48 -9.88
CA TYR A 12 9.08 16.10 -9.22
C TYR A 12 9.01 16.44 -7.73
N VAL A 13 9.37 15.49 -6.89
CA VAL A 13 9.46 15.66 -5.44
C VAL A 13 10.90 15.40 -4.97
N LYS A 14 11.23 15.90 -3.78
CA LYS A 14 12.51 15.63 -3.14
C LYS A 14 12.46 14.24 -2.48
N GLY A 15 13.23 13.30 -2.99
CA GLY A 15 13.42 11.98 -2.41
C GLY A 15 14.61 11.93 -1.46
N ARG A 16 15.17 10.72 -1.30
CA ARG A 16 16.35 10.47 -0.47
C ARG A 16 17.50 11.39 -0.88
N ASP A 17 18.20 11.93 0.11
CA ASP A 17 19.37 12.79 -0.03
C ASP A 17 19.10 14.07 -0.87
N GLY A 18 17.83 14.46 -1.04
CA GLY A 18 17.40 15.60 -1.82
C GLY A 18 17.33 15.38 -3.32
N ASP A 19 17.46 14.14 -3.77
CA ASP A 19 17.32 13.77 -5.17
C ASP A 19 15.94 14.17 -5.72
N SER A 20 15.91 14.60 -6.97
CA SER A 20 14.66 14.88 -7.68
C SER A 20 14.12 13.58 -8.26
N ILE A 21 12.97 13.15 -7.78
CA ILE A 21 12.31 11.94 -8.27
C ILE A 21 10.96 12.27 -8.88
N GLU A 22 10.62 11.59 -9.96
CA GLU A 22 9.28 11.69 -10.55
C GLU A 22 8.24 11.11 -9.60
N ALA A 23 7.07 11.72 -9.59
CA ALA A 23 5.92 11.20 -8.85
C ALA A 23 4.63 11.49 -9.62
N TYR A 24 3.77 10.49 -9.70
CA TYR A 24 2.45 10.62 -10.27
C TYR A 24 1.44 10.97 -9.19
N VAL A 25 0.67 12.01 -9.42
CA VAL A 25 -0.31 12.53 -8.47
C VAL A 25 -1.71 12.43 -9.02
N ALA A 26 -2.65 12.02 -8.18
CA ALA A 26 -4.08 12.05 -8.48
C ALA A 26 -4.87 12.55 -7.27
N ARG A 27 -5.83 13.44 -7.49
CA ARG A 27 -6.72 13.92 -6.43
C ARG A 27 -8.12 14.19 -6.97
N PRO A 28 -9.16 14.24 -6.11
CA PRO A 28 -10.46 14.73 -6.53
C PRO A 28 -10.36 16.15 -7.10
N ALA A 29 -11.10 16.43 -8.20
CA ALA A 29 -11.14 17.74 -8.84
C ALA A 29 -12.13 18.71 -8.15
N MET A 30 -12.27 18.58 -6.84
CA MET A 30 -13.14 19.38 -5.99
C MET A 30 -12.34 20.02 -4.86
N GLU A 31 -12.98 20.91 -4.10
CA GLU A 31 -12.34 21.49 -2.93
C GLU A 31 -12.12 20.44 -1.85
N GLY A 32 -10.89 20.44 -1.28
CA GLY A 32 -10.52 19.58 -0.15
C GLY A 32 -10.94 20.16 1.20
N PRO A 33 -10.28 19.80 2.27
CA PRO A 33 -9.05 19.01 2.29
C PRO A 33 -9.30 17.50 2.21
N PHE A 34 -8.35 16.77 1.61
CA PHE A 34 -8.37 15.31 1.47
C PHE A 34 -7.25 14.66 2.27
N PRO A 35 -7.44 13.43 2.81
CA PRO A 35 -6.33 12.66 3.34
C PRO A 35 -5.36 12.25 2.24
N GLY A 36 -4.06 12.30 2.55
CA GLY A 36 -3.00 11.89 1.64
C GLY A 36 -2.73 10.39 1.70
N VAL A 37 -2.34 9.80 0.56
CA VAL A 37 -1.86 8.42 0.50
C VAL A 37 -0.68 8.30 -0.45
N VAL A 38 0.44 7.75 0.02
CA VAL A 38 1.58 7.38 -0.81
C VAL A 38 1.37 5.95 -1.32
N VAL A 39 1.38 5.78 -2.64
CA VAL A 39 1.25 4.48 -3.32
C VAL A 39 2.65 3.97 -3.68
N ILE A 40 3.06 2.89 -3.04
CA ILE A 40 4.36 2.27 -3.28
C ILE A 40 4.17 1.15 -4.30
N HIS A 41 4.74 1.34 -5.48
CA HIS A 41 4.55 0.44 -6.60
C HIS A 41 5.20 -0.94 -6.37
N HIS A 42 4.70 -1.94 -7.09
CA HIS A 42 5.20 -3.29 -7.10
C HIS A 42 6.49 -3.43 -7.95
N MET A 43 7.04 -4.67 -8.01
CA MET A 43 8.29 -4.92 -8.75
C MET A 43 8.25 -4.51 -10.23
N PRO A 44 7.15 -4.70 -11.00
CA PRO A 44 7.08 -4.17 -12.37
C PRO A 44 7.30 -2.67 -12.48
N GLY A 45 7.14 -1.93 -11.40
CA GLY A 45 7.46 -0.52 -11.34
C GLY A 45 6.24 0.37 -11.56
N TRP A 46 6.46 1.48 -12.23
CA TRP A 46 5.47 2.53 -12.47
C TRP A 46 4.65 2.23 -13.73
N ASP A 47 3.95 1.11 -13.71
CA ASP A 47 3.12 0.60 -14.80
C ASP A 47 1.69 1.16 -14.77
N ASP A 48 0.89 0.81 -15.79
CA ASP A 48 -0.49 1.28 -15.91
C ASP A 48 -1.34 0.87 -14.70
N TRP A 49 -1.08 -0.30 -14.11
CA TRP A 49 -1.81 -0.75 -12.93
C TRP A 49 -1.50 0.13 -11.70
N THR A 50 -0.26 0.53 -11.51
CA THR A 50 0.11 1.46 -10.42
C THR A 50 -0.57 2.82 -10.59
N LEU A 51 -0.68 3.30 -11.83
CA LEU A 51 -1.42 4.53 -12.14
C LEU A 51 -2.93 4.36 -11.90
N GLU A 52 -3.50 3.22 -12.31
CA GLU A 52 -4.92 2.88 -12.04
C GLU A 52 -5.23 2.89 -10.53
N VAL A 53 -4.36 2.27 -9.72
CA VAL A 53 -4.50 2.29 -8.26
C VAL A 53 -4.50 3.72 -7.72
N THR A 54 -3.61 4.57 -8.22
CA THR A 54 -3.54 5.98 -7.81
C THR A 54 -4.83 6.73 -8.15
N TRP A 55 -5.42 6.49 -9.32
CA TRP A 55 -6.74 7.04 -9.70
C TRP A 55 -7.86 6.49 -8.83
N LYS A 56 -7.84 5.19 -8.56
CA LYS A 56 -8.86 4.53 -7.73
C LYS A 56 -8.93 5.14 -6.34
N LEU A 57 -7.79 5.45 -5.73
CA LEU A 57 -7.73 6.16 -4.46
C LEU A 57 -8.33 7.57 -4.58
N ALA A 58 -7.98 8.32 -5.63
CA ALA A 58 -8.49 9.66 -5.87
C ALA A 58 -10.02 9.67 -6.11
N HIS A 59 -10.56 8.68 -6.83
CA HIS A 59 -12.00 8.53 -7.01
C HIS A 59 -12.74 8.24 -5.68
N ASN A 60 -12.02 7.71 -4.69
CA ASN A 60 -12.55 7.45 -3.35
C ASN A 60 -12.23 8.55 -2.33
N GLY A 61 -11.92 9.76 -2.81
CA GLY A 61 -11.76 10.94 -1.96
C GLY A 61 -10.40 11.09 -1.29
N LEU A 62 -9.38 10.41 -1.79
CA LEU A 62 -8.02 10.49 -1.28
C LEU A 62 -7.13 11.31 -2.21
N PHE A 63 -6.13 11.99 -1.66
CA PHE A 63 -5.08 12.65 -2.41
C PHE A 63 -3.88 11.70 -2.51
N ALA A 64 -3.74 11.03 -3.65
CA ALA A 64 -2.78 9.96 -3.84
C ALA A 64 -1.53 10.45 -4.60
N ILE A 65 -0.36 9.94 -4.21
CA ILE A 65 0.91 10.14 -4.90
C ILE A 65 1.65 8.81 -5.03
N SER A 66 2.14 8.51 -6.22
CA SER A 66 3.03 7.36 -6.45
C SER A 66 4.43 7.86 -6.82
N PRO A 67 5.43 7.79 -5.91
CA PRO A 67 6.81 8.09 -6.25
C PRO A 67 7.39 7.01 -7.17
N HIS A 68 8.10 7.43 -8.22
CA HIS A 68 8.78 6.52 -9.13
C HIS A 68 10.13 6.08 -8.56
N LEU A 69 10.14 4.97 -7.82
CA LEU A 69 11.34 4.48 -7.12
C LEU A 69 12.51 4.14 -8.06
N TYR A 70 12.23 3.99 -9.36
CA TYR A 70 13.24 3.68 -10.39
C TYR A 70 13.72 4.91 -11.16
N THR A 71 13.32 6.12 -10.80
CA THR A 71 13.75 7.38 -11.47
C THR A 71 15.26 7.44 -11.68
N ARG A 72 16.04 6.97 -10.70
CA ARG A 72 17.54 6.98 -10.74
C ARG A 72 18.14 6.01 -11.75
N TYR A 73 17.34 5.15 -12.38
CA TYR A 73 17.79 4.26 -13.46
C TYR A 73 17.67 4.89 -14.85
N GLY A 74 17.25 6.16 -14.90
CA GLY A 74 17.06 6.94 -16.13
C GLY A 74 15.71 6.64 -16.80
N PRO A 75 15.45 7.23 -17.97
CA PRO A 75 14.23 7.01 -18.71
C PRO A 75 14.17 5.58 -19.26
N GLY A 76 12.96 5.05 -19.41
CA GLY A 76 12.70 3.73 -19.97
C GLY A 76 11.27 3.28 -19.77
N MET A 77 10.89 2.21 -20.44
CA MET A 77 9.61 1.55 -20.20
C MET A 77 9.62 0.86 -18.82
N PRO A 78 8.46 0.70 -18.17
CA PRO A 78 8.39 0.09 -16.83
C PRO A 78 9.12 -1.25 -16.74
N ASP A 79 8.94 -2.15 -17.71
CA ASP A 79 9.61 -3.47 -17.74
C ASP A 79 11.13 -3.37 -17.83
N ASP A 80 11.67 -2.42 -18.62
CA ASP A 80 13.11 -2.19 -18.75
C ASP A 80 13.71 -1.68 -17.44
N LEU A 81 13.01 -0.75 -16.78
CA LEU A 81 13.44 -0.20 -15.50
C LEU A 81 13.34 -1.25 -14.39
N ALA A 82 12.27 -2.06 -14.39
CA ALA A 82 12.13 -3.19 -13.50
C ALA A 82 13.25 -4.23 -13.69
N ALA A 83 13.64 -4.51 -14.94
CA ALA A 83 14.77 -5.40 -15.26
C ALA A 83 16.08 -4.83 -14.74
N LYS A 84 16.35 -3.52 -14.93
CA LYS A 84 17.54 -2.83 -14.37
C LYS A 84 17.54 -2.89 -12.84
N ALA A 85 16.40 -2.68 -12.20
CA ALA A 85 16.28 -2.77 -10.74
C ALA A 85 16.60 -4.18 -10.25
N ARG A 86 16.00 -5.22 -10.86
CA ARG A 86 16.28 -6.63 -10.53
C ARG A 86 17.76 -7.00 -10.70
N ALA A 87 18.37 -6.57 -11.81
CA ALA A 87 19.79 -6.83 -12.08
C ALA A 87 20.75 -6.22 -11.03
N ARG A 88 20.28 -5.20 -10.29
CA ARG A 88 21.01 -4.56 -9.20
C ARG A 88 20.64 -5.09 -7.81
N GLY A 89 19.78 -6.10 -7.71
CA GLY A 89 19.30 -6.67 -6.44
C GLY A 89 18.12 -5.91 -5.82
N GLY A 90 17.50 -4.98 -6.53
CA GLY A 90 16.36 -4.18 -6.08
C GLY A 90 16.71 -2.71 -5.86
N VAL A 91 15.90 -2.03 -5.07
CA VAL A 91 16.12 -0.65 -4.61
C VAL A 91 16.55 -0.70 -3.14
N PRO A 92 17.58 0.07 -2.71
CA PRO A 92 17.96 0.11 -1.31
C PRO A 92 16.81 0.54 -0.39
N ASP A 93 16.61 -0.17 0.72
CA ASP A 93 15.57 0.13 1.71
C ASP A 93 15.61 1.59 2.16
N ALA A 94 16.80 2.11 2.46
CA ALA A 94 16.98 3.49 2.86
C ALA A 94 16.58 4.50 1.77
N GLN A 95 16.76 4.15 0.48
CA GLN A 95 16.30 4.98 -0.63
C GLN A 95 14.77 5.02 -0.68
N VAL A 96 14.13 3.85 -0.59
CA VAL A 96 12.66 3.77 -0.63
C VAL A 96 12.05 4.55 0.53
N VAL A 97 12.55 4.37 1.75
CA VAL A 97 12.07 5.12 2.92
C VAL A 97 12.21 6.62 2.72
N GLY A 98 13.34 7.10 2.19
CA GLY A 98 13.55 8.52 1.91
C GLY A 98 12.64 9.07 0.81
N ASP A 99 12.38 8.28 -0.24
CA ASP A 99 11.49 8.67 -1.34
C ASP A 99 10.01 8.71 -0.87
N VAL A 100 9.59 7.76 -0.04
CA VAL A 100 8.26 7.76 0.59
C VAL A 100 8.12 8.97 1.53
N ALA A 101 9.13 9.28 2.34
CA ALA A 101 9.13 10.47 3.20
C ALA A 101 8.98 11.77 2.39
N GLY A 102 9.70 11.87 1.27
CA GLY A 102 9.59 13.02 0.37
C GLY A 102 8.19 13.16 -0.25
N ALA A 103 7.62 12.06 -0.71
CA ALA A 103 6.24 12.03 -1.23
C ALA A 103 5.21 12.41 -0.16
N ALA A 104 5.34 11.89 1.06
CA ALA A 104 4.47 12.24 2.19
C ALA A 104 4.60 13.73 2.58
N SER A 105 5.81 14.26 2.59
CA SER A 105 6.07 15.68 2.83
C SER A 105 5.43 16.57 1.76
N TYR A 106 5.52 16.17 0.48
CA TYR A 106 4.83 16.88 -0.59
C TYR A 106 3.32 16.92 -0.37
N LEU A 107 2.69 15.78 -0.07
CA LEU A 107 1.24 15.75 0.20
C LEU A 107 0.87 16.71 1.32
N ARG A 108 1.57 16.69 2.45
CA ARG A 108 1.30 17.57 3.60
C ARG A 108 1.48 19.04 3.29
N SER A 109 2.38 19.39 2.38
CA SER A 109 2.63 20.78 1.99
C SER A 109 1.52 21.40 1.14
N GLN A 110 0.60 20.58 0.60
CA GLN A 110 -0.44 21.05 -0.30
C GLN A 110 -1.65 21.59 0.46
N PRO A 111 -2.24 22.71 0.04
CA PRO A 111 -3.34 23.36 0.76
C PRO A 111 -4.63 22.52 0.78
N TYR A 112 -4.76 21.55 -0.10
CA TYR A 112 -5.89 20.62 -0.18
C TYR A 112 -5.64 19.27 0.53
N CYS A 113 -4.53 19.14 1.25
CA CYS A 113 -4.28 18.00 2.14
C CYS A 113 -4.79 18.31 3.55
N ASN A 114 -5.43 17.36 4.21
CA ASN A 114 -5.88 17.52 5.59
C ASN A 114 -4.77 17.31 6.64
N GLY A 115 -3.53 17.08 6.19
CA GLY A 115 -2.35 16.84 7.02
C GLY A 115 -2.13 15.38 7.41
N LYS A 116 -3.12 14.51 7.24
CA LYS A 116 -2.99 13.07 7.48
C LYS A 116 -2.49 12.35 6.24
N VAL A 117 -1.48 11.49 6.39
CA VAL A 117 -0.88 10.75 5.28
C VAL A 117 -0.68 9.28 5.66
N GLY A 118 -1.30 8.40 4.87
CA GLY A 118 -1.05 6.97 4.92
C GLY A 118 -0.14 6.49 3.79
N VAL A 119 0.24 5.23 3.87
CA VAL A 119 0.96 4.52 2.81
C VAL A 119 0.19 3.25 2.42
N ILE A 120 0.26 2.89 1.15
CA ILE A 120 -0.21 1.59 0.65
C ILE A 120 0.82 1.04 -0.32
N GLY A 121 1.11 -0.25 -0.25
CA GLY A 121 2.01 -0.89 -1.17
C GLY A 121 1.56 -2.30 -1.53
N PHE A 122 2.11 -2.82 -2.63
CA PHE A 122 1.71 -4.08 -3.23
C PHE A 122 2.94 -4.92 -3.56
N CYS A 123 2.96 -6.22 -3.25
CA CYS A 123 4.12 -7.08 -3.48
C CYS A 123 5.37 -6.51 -2.79
N SER A 124 6.44 -6.24 -3.51
CA SER A 124 7.60 -5.53 -2.96
C SER A 124 7.24 -4.17 -2.33
N GLY A 125 6.24 -3.48 -2.89
CA GLY A 125 5.69 -2.25 -2.32
C GLY A 125 4.97 -2.48 -0.99
N GLY A 126 4.33 -3.63 -0.78
CA GLY A 126 3.73 -4.03 0.50
C GLY A 126 4.78 -4.14 1.60
N ARG A 127 5.88 -4.86 1.32
CA ARG A 127 7.05 -4.90 2.20
C ARG A 127 7.56 -3.48 2.52
N TYR A 128 7.62 -2.63 1.50
CA TYR A 128 8.08 -1.25 1.71
C TYR A 128 7.07 -0.39 2.47
N ALA A 129 5.77 -0.66 2.37
CA ALA A 129 4.76 0.01 3.20
C ALA A 129 4.93 -0.34 4.68
N TYR A 130 5.17 -1.62 4.99
CA TYR A 130 5.51 -2.06 6.33
C TYR A 130 6.80 -1.40 6.85
N LEU A 131 7.86 -1.44 6.04
CA LEU A 131 9.16 -0.83 6.37
C LEU A 131 9.02 0.68 6.60
N ALA A 132 8.30 1.39 5.74
CA ALA A 132 8.08 2.83 5.87
C ALA A 132 7.28 3.16 7.15
N ALA A 133 6.27 2.38 7.48
CA ALA A 133 5.48 2.55 8.71
C ALA A 133 6.33 2.35 9.98
N CYS A 134 7.30 1.45 9.94
CA CYS A 134 8.25 1.24 11.05
C CYS A 134 9.39 2.28 11.09
N SER A 135 9.66 2.98 9.99
CA SER A 135 10.82 3.89 9.86
C SER A 135 10.44 5.37 9.92
N LEU A 136 9.20 5.72 9.60
CA LEU A 136 8.71 7.09 9.49
C LEU A 136 7.63 7.34 10.55
N PRO A 137 7.97 8.08 11.61
CA PRO A 137 7.07 8.25 12.78
C PRO A 137 5.83 9.10 12.47
N ASP A 138 5.82 9.78 11.34
CA ASP A 138 4.75 10.68 10.91
C ASP A 138 3.77 10.02 9.90
N ILE A 139 3.89 8.72 9.61
CA ILE A 139 2.87 7.98 8.87
C ILE A 139 1.68 7.70 9.80
N ASP A 140 0.48 8.06 9.33
CA ASP A 140 -0.76 7.97 10.12
C ASP A 140 -1.50 6.62 9.97
N ALA A 141 -1.26 5.89 8.87
CA ALA A 141 -1.83 4.55 8.62
C ALA A 141 -1.05 3.83 7.52
N ALA A 142 -0.93 2.53 7.60
CA ALA A 142 -0.22 1.74 6.60
C ALA A 142 -1.05 0.55 6.09
N VAL A 143 -0.94 0.26 4.80
CA VAL A 143 -1.58 -0.91 4.17
C VAL A 143 -0.52 -1.73 3.44
N ASP A 144 -0.34 -2.95 3.89
CA ASP A 144 0.51 -3.97 3.25
C ASP A 144 -0.38 -4.94 2.48
N CYS A 145 -0.29 -4.91 1.15
CA CYS A 145 -0.95 -5.86 0.28
C CYS A 145 0.07 -6.90 -0.19
N TRP A 146 -0.02 -8.12 0.34
CA TRP A 146 0.85 -9.27 0.03
C TRP A 146 2.34 -8.93 -0.05
N GLY A 147 2.85 -8.20 0.92
CA GLY A 147 4.26 -7.82 1.01
C GLY A 147 5.14 -8.97 1.46
N GLY A 148 5.78 -9.65 0.50
CA GLY A 148 6.77 -10.68 0.82
C GLY A 148 8.11 -10.10 1.28
N GLY A 149 8.83 -10.85 2.16
CA GLY A 149 10.12 -10.43 2.70
C GLY A 149 10.03 -9.42 3.84
N VAL A 150 8.90 -9.34 4.54
CA VAL A 150 8.80 -8.74 5.88
C VAL A 150 9.57 -9.62 6.87
N ILE A 151 9.39 -10.94 6.75
CA ILE A 151 10.22 -11.95 7.41
C ILE A 151 11.44 -12.26 6.53
N MET A 152 12.62 -12.31 7.11
CA MET A 152 13.88 -12.64 6.46
C MET A 152 14.70 -13.51 7.41
N ASP A 153 14.28 -14.77 7.57
CA ASP A 153 14.88 -15.71 8.54
C ASP A 153 16.24 -16.25 8.06
N ASP A 154 16.47 -16.27 6.73
CA ASP A 154 17.75 -16.65 6.16
C ASP A 154 18.68 -15.42 6.12
N PRO A 155 19.82 -15.44 6.85
CA PRO A 155 20.78 -14.34 6.82
C PRO A 155 21.30 -13.99 5.41
N SER A 156 21.22 -14.90 4.44
CA SER A 156 21.61 -14.63 3.04
C SER A 156 20.67 -13.65 2.32
N GLN A 157 19.49 -13.44 2.84
CA GLN A 157 18.51 -12.46 2.34
C GLN A 157 18.90 -11.02 2.73
N LEU A 158 19.72 -10.88 3.79
CA LEU A 158 20.22 -9.58 4.23
C LEU A 158 21.46 -9.19 3.42
N ASN A 159 21.52 -7.92 3.03
CA ASN A 159 22.64 -7.36 2.27
C ASN A 159 22.68 -5.83 2.45
N GLU A 160 23.62 -5.15 1.77
CA GLU A 160 23.75 -3.69 1.87
C GLU A 160 22.47 -2.92 1.47
N MET A 161 21.66 -3.47 0.55
CA MET A 161 20.40 -2.85 0.14
C MET A 161 19.25 -3.12 1.12
N ARG A 162 19.31 -4.28 1.80
CA ARG A 162 18.32 -4.76 2.77
C ARG A 162 19.06 -5.18 4.05
N PRO A 163 19.52 -4.22 4.85
CA PRO A 163 20.39 -4.51 5.98
C PRO A 163 19.67 -5.15 7.17
N VAL A 164 18.33 -5.02 7.23
CA VAL A 164 17.51 -5.56 8.30
C VAL A 164 16.20 -6.13 7.76
N ALA A 165 15.68 -7.18 8.39
CA ALA A 165 14.34 -7.66 8.12
C ALA A 165 13.32 -6.63 8.68
N PRO A 166 12.31 -6.19 7.91
CA PRO A 166 11.32 -5.23 8.40
C PRO A 166 10.62 -5.64 9.69
N ILE A 167 10.41 -6.94 9.90
CA ILE A 167 9.83 -7.48 11.13
C ILE A 167 10.60 -7.07 12.40
N SER A 168 11.92 -6.96 12.31
CA SER A 168 12.78 -6.56 13.45
C SER A 168 12.59 -5.09 13.86
N LEU A 169 11.90 -4.30 13.05
CA LEU A 169 11.60 -2.89 13.30
C LEU A 169 10.16 -2.69 13.82
N THR A 170 9.38 -3.74 14.02
CA THR A 170 7.97 -3.67 14.43
C THR A 170 7.76 -2.91 15.73
N GLU A 171 8.74 -2.89 16.62
CA GLU A 171 8.68 -2.08 17.85
C GLU A 171 8.43 -0.59 17.55
N ASN A 172 8.94 -0.08 16.43
CA ASN A 172 8.80 1.31 16.00
C ASN A 172 7.50 1.59 15.24
N LEU A 173 6.67 0.59 14.95
CA LEU A 173 5.38 0.79 14.30
C LEU A 173 4.44 1.55 15.25
N ASN A 174 4.11 2.80 14.90
CA ASN A 174 3.29 3.70 15.72
C ASN A 174 1.96 4.08 15.06
N CYS A 175 1.64 3.54 13.91
CA CYS A 175 0.36 3.74 13.23
C CYS A 175 -0.39 2.41 13.05
N PRO A 176 -1.72 2.45 12.87
CA PRO A 176 -2.48 1.27 12.50
C PRO A 176 -1.99 0.65 11.19
N LEU A 177 -1.95 -0.68 11.15
CA LEU A 177 -1.54 -1.48 9.98
C LEU A 177 -2.72 -2.32 9.48
N LEU A 178 -3.02 -2.25 8.19
CA LEU A 178 -3.90 -3.18 7.50
C LEU A 178 -3.06 -4.13 6.65
N GLY A 179 -3.24 -5.43 6.83
CA GLY A 179 -2.66 -6.47 5.97
C GLY A 179 -3.72 -7.14 5.11
N ILE A 180 -3.43 -7.28 3.82
CA ILE A 180 -4.29 -7.95 2.83
C ILE A 180 -3.49 -9.08 2.19
N PHE A 181 -3.88 -10.33 2.39
CA PHE A 181 -3.12 -11.49 1.97
C PHE A 181 -4.01 -12.56 1.32
N GLY A 182 -3.44 -13.31 0.38
CA GLY A 182 -4.08 -14.51 -0.18
C GLY A 182 -3.53 -15.77 0.50
N ASN A 183 -4.40 -16.74 0.82
CA ASN A 183 -3.96 -17.99 1.44
C ASN A 183 -3.29 -18.97 0.43
N ASP A 184 -3.41 -18.70 -0.88
CA ASP A 184 -2.75 -19.46 -1.94
C ASP A 184 -1.48 -18.76 -2.43
N ASP A 185 -0.94 -17.80 -1.65
CA ASP A 185 0.31 -17.10 -1.96
C ASP A 185 1.50 -17.84 -1.35
N ASP A 186 2.58 -17.93 -2.10
CA ASP A 186 3.86 -18.51 -1.65
C ASP A 186 4.84 -17.43 -1.13
N ASN A 187 4.53 -16.14 -1.34
CA ASN A 187 5.40 -15.03 -0.95
C ASN A 187 4.64 -13.68 -0.78
N PRO A 188 4.17 -13.34 0.44
CA PRO A 188 4.40 -14.10 1.68
C PRO A 188 3.55 -15.37 1.73
N SER A 189 4.13 -16.43 2.29
CA SER A 189 3.39 -17.63 2.64
C SER A 189 2.44 -17.38 3.83
N PRO A 190 1.40 -18.21 4.01
CA PRO A 190 0.54 -18.10 5.19
C PRO A 190 1.31 -18.19 6.51
N GLU A 191 2.42 -18.93 6.56
CA GLU A 191 3.31 -19.05 7.72
C GLU A 191 4.03 -17.74 8.02
N GLU A 192 4.57 -17.06 7.00
CA GLU A 192 5.20 -15.73 7.16
C GLU A 192 4.18 -14.67 7.62
N VAL A 193 2.94 -14.76 7.11
CA VAL A 193 1.85 -13.89 7.58
C VAL A 193 1.51 -14.18 9.05
N ASN A 194 1.50 -15.46 9.48
CA ASN A 194 1.30 -15.83 10.89
C ASN A 194 2.42 -15.26 11.77
N GLN A 195 3.69 -15.42 11.37
CA GLN A 195 4.84 -14.88 12.12
C GLN A 195 4.76 -13.36 12.26
N THR A 196 4.34 -12.67 11.18
CA THR A 196 4.14 -11.22 11.24
C THR A 196 3.02 -10.84 12.20
N GLU A 197 1.91 -11.58 12.20
CA GLU A 197 0.78 -11.36 13.08
C GLU A 197 1.16 -11.63 14.56
N ASP A 198 1.89 -12.71 14.81
CA ASP A 198 2.40 -13.06 16.16
C ASP A 198 3.28 -11.95 16.74
N GLU A 199 4.15 -11.35 15.90
CA GLU A 199 5.04 -10.26 16.35
C GLU A 199 4.25 -8.98 16.64
N LEU A 200 3.25 -8.65 15.81
CA LEU A 200 2.35 -7.51 16.04
C LEU A 200 1.57 -7.69 17.36
N GLN A 201 1.07 -8.90 17.62
CA GLN A 201 0.40 -9.25 18.88
C GLN A 201 1.35 -9.16 20.07
N ARG A 202 2.54 -9.73 19.96
CA ARG A 202 3.56 -9.70 21.01
C ARG A 202 3.92 -8.27 21.44
N LEU A 203 3.91 -7.33 20.49
CA LEU A 203 4.24 -5.92 20.71
C LEU A 203 3.02 -5.02 20.95
N ASP A 204 1.82 -5.60 21.10
CA ASP A 204 0.54 -4.89 21.31
C ASP A 204 0.30 -3.79 20.25
N LYS A 205 0.57 -4.10 18.97
CA LYS A 205 0.38 -3.18 17.86
C LYS A 205 -1.07 -3.18 17.36
N THR A 206 -1.53 -2.03 16.89
CA THR A 206 -2.86 -1.91 16.27
C THR A 206 -2.80 -2.39 14.82
N TYR A 207 -3.50 -3.47 14.50
CA TYR A 207 -3.54 -4.02 13.16
C TYR A 207 -4.86 -4.71 12.84
N GLU A 208 -5.12 -4.91 11.53
CA GLU A 208 -6.23 -5.69 10.96
C GLU A 208 -5.66 -6.53 9.81
N PHE A 209 -5.77 -7.86 9.88
CA PHE A 209 -5.37 -8.74 8.79
C PHE A 209 -6.57 -9.42 8.16
N TYR A 210 -6.65 -9.37 6.84
CA TYR A 210 -7.65 -10.09 6.04
C TYR A 210 -6.95 -11.06 5.11
N ARG A 211 -7.42 -12.31 5.14
CA ARG A 211 -6.85 -13.42 4.40
C ARG A 211 -7.93 -14.03 3.51
N TYR A 212 -7.60 -14.31 2.27
CA TYR A 212 -8.55 -14.72 1.24
C TYR A 212 -8.19 -16.09 0.69
N ASP A 213 -9.09 -17.07 0.89
CA ASP A 213 -8.99 -18.41 0.29
C ASP A 213 -9.20 -18.32 -1.23
N GLY A 214 -8.48 -19.14 -2.00
CA GLY A 214 -8.52 -19.14 -3.45
C GLY A 214 -7.86 -17.92 -4.12
N ALA A 215 -7.21 -17.08 -3.34
CA ALA A 215 -6.45 -15.94 -3.80
C ALA A 215 -4.96 -16.13 -3.53
N GLY A 216 -4.15 -15.92 -4.56
CA GLY A 216 -2.69 -15.93 -4.48
C GLY A 216 -2.12 -14.55 -4.69
N HIS A 217 -0.82 -14.50 -5.00
CA HIS A 217 -0.09 -13.26 -5.21
C HIS A 217 -0.72 -12.35 -6.26
N ALA A 218 -0.87 -11.06 -5.94
CA ALA A 218 -1.37 -10.03 -6.87
C ALA A 218 -2.84 -10.23 -7.31
N PHE A 219 -3.70 -10.77 -6.47
CA PHE A 219 -5.09 -11.04 -6.81
C PHE A 219 -5.97 -9.79 -7.08
N PHE A 220 -5.45 -8.57 -6.84
CA PHE A 220 -6.08 -7.30 -7.24
C PHE A 220 -5.82 -6.91 -8.70
N SER A 221 -4.78 -7.48 -9.33
CA SER A 221 -4.30 -7.03 -10.63
C SER A 221 -5.25 -7.46 -11.74
N THR A 222 -6.06 -6.53 -12.21
CA THR A 222 -7.12 -6.75 -13.22
C THR A 222 -6.59 -7.19 -14.58
N ASP A 223 -5.32 -6.92 -14.86
CA ASP A 223 -4.60 -7.24 -16.10
C ASP A 223 -3.99 -8.65 -16.11
N ARG A 224 -4.19 -9.45 -15.02
CA ARG A 224 -3.50 -10.73 -14.84
C ARG A 224 -4.47 -11.87 -14.59
N TYR A 225 -4.08 -13.09 -15.00
CA TYR A 225 -4.82 -14.34 -14.75
C TYR A 225 -5.03 -14.65 -13.26
N ARG A 226 -4.28 -13.96 -12.38
CA ARG A 226 -4.35 -14.08 -10.91
C ARG A 226 -5.50 -13.29 -10.30
N TYR A 227 -6.16 -12.45 -11.09
CA TYR A 227 -7.27 -11.62 -10.59
C TYR A 227 -8.41 -12.47 -10.01
N ARG A 228 -8.84 -12.10 -8.83
CA ARG A 228 -9.95 -12.72 -8.11
C ARG A 228 -10.98 -11.63 -7.79
N PRO A 229 -12.00 -11.45 -8.64
CA PRO A 229 -12.92 -10.31 -8.56
C PRO A 229 -13.60 -10.14 -7.21
N GLU A 230 -14.15 -11.23 -6.64
CA GLU A 230 -14.87 -11.17 -5.38
C GLU A 230 -13.97 -10.76 -4.22
N GLN A 231 -12.82 -11.43 -4.10
CA GLN A 231 -11.82 -11.13 -3.07
C GLN A 231 -11.23 -9.72 -3.24
N ALA A 232 -10.97 -9.31 -4.48
CA ALA A 232 -10.43 -7.98 -4.78
C ALA A 232 -11.41 -6.87 -4.40
N VAL A 233 -12.70 -7.02 -4.72
CA VAL A 233 -13.73 -6.02 -4.38
C VAL A 233 -13.91 -5.92 -2.86
N ASP A 234 -13.99 -7.05 -2.15
CA ASP A 234 -14.09 -7.02 -0.69
C ASP A 234 -12.85 -6.37 -0.06
N ALA A 235 -11.67 -6.76 -0.50
CA ALA A 235 -10.41 -6.22 0.03
C ALA A 235 -10.25 -4.72 -0.24
N TRP A 236 -10.63 -4.20 -1.42
CA TRP A 236 -10.67 -2.76 -1.66
C TRP A 236 -11.64 -2.03 -0.72
N ASN A 237 -12.80 -2.62 -0.42
CA ASN A 237 -13.72 -2.05 0.56
C ASN A 237 -13.08 -1.96 1.95
N LYS A 238 -12.27 -2.96 2.37
CA LYS A 238 -11.51 -2.93 3.61
C LYS A 238 -10.48 -1.80 3.60
N VAL A 239 -9.71 -1.67 2.51
CA VAL A 239 -8.72 -0.59 2.33
C VAL A 239 -9.37 0.80 2.48
N PHE A 240 -10.47 1.06 1.77
CA PHE A 240 -11.15 2.35 1.85
C PHE A 240 -11.75 2.61 3.23
N ALA A 241 -12.36 1.61 3.84
CA ALA A 241 -12.89 1.74 5.19
C ALA A 241 -11.78 2.01 6.22
N PHE A 242 -10.64 1.36 6.08
CA PHE A 242 -9.47 1.57 6.94
C PHE A 242 -8.92 3.00 6.81
N PHE A 243 -8.65 3.48 5.61
CA PHE A 243 -8.20 4.86 5.41
C PHE A 243 -9.24 5.88 5.87
N SER A 244 -10.52 5.61 5.66
CA SER A 244 -11.58 6.49 6.17
C SER A 244 -11.57 6.60 7.69
N ARG A 245 -11.30 5.52 8.42
CA ARG A 245 -11.22 5.54 9.89
C ARG A 245 -10.00 6.28 10.41
N HIS A 246 -8.86 6.12 9.75
CA HIS A 246 -7.57 6.54 10.32
C HIS A 246 -6.99 7.84 9.74
N LEU A 247 -7.43 8.24 8.55
CA LEU A 247 -6.90 9.42 7.86
C LEU A 247 -7.87 10.60 7.78
N GLN A 248 -9.15 10.44 8.14
CA GLN A 248 -10.05 11.61 8.19
C GLN A 248 -9.66 12.51 9.35
N ALA A 249 -9.62 13.82 9.10
CA ALA A 249 -9.47 14.79 10.17
C ALA A 249 -10.69 14.66 11.11
N HIS A 250 -10.45 14.55 12.40
CA HIS A 250 -11.53 14.65 13.39
C HIS A 250 -12.10 16.06 13.31
N THR A 251 -13.20 16.24 12.56
CA THR A 251 -14.01 17.43 12.65
C THR A 251 -14.93 17.26 13.85
N PRO A 252 -14.76 18.00 14.96
CA PRO A 252 -15.67 17.90 16.07
C PRO A 252 -17.06 18.31 15.58
N GLY A 253 -18.01 17.38 15.56
CA GLY A 253 -19.41 17.64 15.22
C GLY A 253 -19.99 16.97 13.97
N MET A 254 -19.20 16.35 13.09
CA MET A 254 -19.71 15.48 12.04
C MET A 254 -19.57 14.01 12.42
N THR A 255 -20.53 13.51 13.19
CA THR A 255 -20.74 12.07 13.26
C THR A 255 -21.40 11.64 11.95
N ALA A 256 -20.62 11.24 10.97
CA ALA A 256 -21.13 10.47 9.85
C ALA A 256 -21.70 9.18 10.45
N LYS A 257 -23.02 9.06 10.53
CA LYS A 257 -23.66 7.79 10.82
C LYS A 257 -23.43 6.89 9.61
N PHE A 258 -22.32 6.18 9.62
CA PHE A 258 -22.15 5.02 8.77
C PHE A 258 -23.14 3.97 9.27
N VAL A 259 -24.30 3.87 8.59
CA VAL A 259 -25.16 2.70 8.72
C VAL A 259 -24.50 1.61 7.87
N GLY A 260 -23.48 0.98 8.45
CA GLY A 260 -22.90 -0.23 7.89
C GLY A 260 -23.86 -1.39 8.15
N PRO A 261 -24.12 -2.27 7.18
CA PRO A 261 -24.69 -3.55 7.51
C PRO A 261 -23.60 -4.41 8.17
N SER A 262 -23.71 -4.64 9.47
CA SER A 262 -23.21 -5.89 10.01
C SER A 262 -24.20 -6.98 9.58
N PRO A 263 -23.74 -8.08 8.96
CA PRO A 263 -23.38 -9.23 9.75
C PRO A 263 -22.19 -10.00 9.17
N SER A 264 -21.45 -10.66 10.06
CA SER A 264 -20.55 -11.76 9.79
C SER A 264 -21.22 -12.81 8.90
N VAL A 265 -20.91 -12.82 7.61
CA VAL A 265 -21.22 -13.97 6.76
C VAL A 265 -19.98 -14.84 6.76
N SER A 266 -20.04 -15.91 7.54
CA SER A 266 -19.13 -17.06 7.41
C SER A 266 -19.38 -17.68 6.03
N LEU A 267 -18.44 -17.53 5.10
CA LEU A 267 -18.47 -18.19 3.81
C LEU A 267 -17.99 -19.65 3.93
N THR A 268 -18.55 -20.42 4.87
CA THR A 268 -18.47 -21.87 4.87
C THR A 268 -19.83 -22.44 4.47
N GLY A 269 -20.18 -22.26 3.21
CA GLY A 269 -21.36 -22.88 2.59
C GLY A 269 -20.92 -23.68 1.37
N ARG A 270 -20.66 -24.99 1.51
CA ARG A 270 -20.61 -25.91 0.37
C ARG A 270 -21.97 -25.92 -0.32
N VAL A 271 -22.01 -25.45 -1.56
CA VAL A 271 -23.16 -25.69 -2.44
C VAL A 271 -23.08 -27.16 -2.89
N PRO A 272 -24.11 -27.99 -2.66
CA PRO A 272 -24.10 -29.36 -3.18
C PRO A 272 -24.27 -29.33 -4.69
N LEU A 273 -23.35 -29.95 -5.41
CA LEU A 273 -23.49 -30.23 -6.83
C LEU A 273 -24.73 -31.12 -7.01
N ARG A 274 -25.68 -30.66 -7.84
CA ARG A 274 -26.76 -31.51 -8.31
C ARG A 274 -26.17 -32.52 -9.26
N SER A 275 -26.40 -33.81 -8.92
CA SER A 275 -26.21 -34.94 -9.81
C SER A 275 -27.28 -34.91 -10.89
N GLU A 276 -26.90 -34.89 -12.16
CA GLU A 276 -27.55 -35.57 -13.26
C GLU A 276 -26.56 -36.53 -13.91
#